data_5470965bf835177909793b3e7e26de36
#
_entry.id   5470965bf835177909793b3e7e26de36
#
_cell.length_a   1.000
_cell.length_b   1.000
_cell.length_c   1.000
_cell.angle_alpha   90.00
_cell.angle_beta   90.00
_cell.angle_gamma   90.00
#
_symmetry.space_group_name_H-M   'P 1'
#
loop_
_entity.id
_entity.type
_entity.pdbx_description
1 polymer ?
#
loop_
_entity_poly.entity_id
_entity_poly.type
_entity_poly.pdbx_seq_one_letter_code
_entity_poly.pdbx_strand_id
1 'polypeptide(L)'
;GDVGLAGKYAKKLCAKKGLAYHGLMGIRMPENYIAMYQAPCKEEAREIIRRAKEPIQHACSLIGGKKEFPEQESTLANVLKSGMVNDLFYPLFVTAKGYHTTSACIGCGKCAALCPLNNIRMEGKQPVWGNECTQCMACICGCPAKAVEYRKKTHGKERYYLEG
;
A
#
# COMPACT_ATOMS: atom_id res chain seq x y z
N GLY A 1 0.02 -9.97 5.88
CA GLY A 1 1.25 -9.58 6.53
C GLY A 1 1.03 -9.22 7.98
N ASP A 2 2.07 -9.17 8.79
CA ASP A 2 1.97 -8.64 10.13
C ASP A 2 2.15 -7.11 10.12
N VAL A 3 1.72 -6.43 11.18
CA VAL A 3 1.81 -4.97 11.30
C VAL A 3 3.16 -4.51 11.86
N GLY A 4 4.04 -5.44 12.25
CA GLY A 4 5.37 -5.15 12.77
C GLY A 4 5.36 -4.14 13.92
N LEU A 5 6.13 -3.06 13.79
CA LEU A 5 6.19 -1.97 14.76
C LEU A 5 5.28 -0.78 14.42
N ALA A 6 4.29 -0.94 13.51
CA ALA A 6 3.43 0.17 13.07
C ALA A 6 2.72 0.86 14.24
N GLY A 7 2.25 0.10 15.25
CA GLY A 7 1.64 0.67 16.47
C GLY A 7 2.60 1.58 17.24
N LYS A 8 3.86 1.16 17.41
CA LYS A 8 4.88 1.96 18.07
C LYS A 8 5.19 3.27 17.32
N TYR A 9 5.29 3.18 15.98
CA TYR A 9 5.52 4.36 15.14
C TYR A 9 4.32 5.30 15.15
N ALA A 10 3.09 4.76 15.05
CA ALA A 10 1.86 5.56 15.13
C ALA A 10 1.72 6.26 16.47
N LYS A 11 1.98 5.57 17.59
CA LYS A 11 1.97 6.16 18.93
C LYS A 11 2.96 7.33 19.06
N LYS A 12 4.20 7.13 18.54
CA LYS A 12 5.23 8.18 18.53
C LYS A 12 4.82 9.38 17.66
N LEU A 13 4.21 9.12 16.51
CA LEU A 13 3.73 10.17 15.61
C LEU A 13 2.58 10.97 16.25
N CYS A 14 1.60 10.29 16.86
CA CYS A 14 0.51 10.93 17.58
C CYS A 14 1.05 11.85 18.69
N ALA A 15 1.97 11.34 19.52
CA ALA A 15 2.60 12.15 20.57
C ALA A 15 3.30 13.39 20.01
N LYS A 16 4.07 13.25 18.91
CA LYS A 16 4.74 14.37 18.23
C LYS A 16 3.77 15.43 17.70
N LYS A 17 2.54 15.01 17.34
CA LYS A 17 1.50 15.88 16.77
C LYS A 17 0.48 16.36 17.80
N GLY A 18 0.63 16.02 19.07
CA GLY A 18 -0.34 16.36 20.12
C GLY A 18 -1.68 15.62 19.98
N LEU A 19 -1.68 14.46 19.33
CA LEU A 19 -2.86 13.62 19.11
C LEU A 19 -2.93 12.48 20.11
N ALA A 20 -4.12 12.12 20.57
CA ALA A 20 -4.34 10.92 21.35
C ALA A 20 -4.14 9.67 20.48
N TYR A 21 -3.48 8.64 21.02
CA TYR A 21 -3.32 7.35 20.36
C TYR A 21 -4.22 6.33 21.04
N HIS A 22 -5.16 5.78 20.30
CA HIS A 22 -6.15 4.82 20.80
C HIS A 22 -5.88 3.37 20.36
N GLY A 23 -4.68 3.08 19.91
CA GLY A 23 -4.26 1.76 19.49
C GLY A 23 -4.23 1.57 17.97
N LEU A 24 -3.99 0.34 17.53
CA LEU A 24 -3.89 -0.03 16.12
C LEU A 24 -4.38 -1.46 15.93
N MET A 25 -5.15 -1.69 14.90
CA MET A 25 -5.58 -3.02 14.49
C MET A 25 -5.22 -3.28 13.03
N GLY A 26 -4.62 -4.45 12.77
CA GLY A 26 -4.33 -4.90 11.41
C GLY A 26 -5.53 -5.59 10.78
N ILE A 27 -5.89 -5.19 9.56
CA ILE A 27 -6.90 -5.89 8.75
C ILE A 27 -6.21 -6.43 7.50
N ARG A 28 -6.29 -7.76 7.30
CA ARG A 28 -5.69 -8.40 6.13
C ARG A 28 -6.53 -8.10 4.89
N MET A 29 -5.90 -7.50 3.90
CA MET A 29 -6.46 -7.22 2.57
C MET A 29 -5.65 -7.92 1.49
N PRO A 30 -6.19 -8.06 0.26
CA PRO A 30 -5.44 -8.63 -0.86
C PRO A 30 -4.13 -7.89 -1.11
N GLU A 31 -3.07 -8.66 -1.41
CA GLU A 31 -1.75 -8.12 -1.69
C GLU A 31 -1.74 -7.36 -3.03
N ASN A 32 -1.18 -6.17 -3.04
CA ASN A 32 -1.01 -5.37 -4.25
C ASN A 32 0.43 -4.89 -4.49
N TYR A 33 1.37 -5.17 -3.57
CA TYR A 33 2.77 -4.77 -3.73
C TYR A 33 3.52 -5.74 -4.66
N ILE A 34 3.08 -5.77 -5.92
CA ILE A 34 3.54 -6.71 -6.93
C ILE A 34 4.99 -6.52 -7.38
N ALA A 35 5.66 -5.43 -6.98
CA ALA A 35 7.11 -5.29 -7.16
C ALA A 35 7.92 -6.36 -6.42
N MET A 36 7.38 -6.91 -5.32
CA MET A 36 8.03 -7.96 -4.51
C MET A 36 7.21 -9.24 -4.43
N TYR A 37 5.87 -9.16 -4.38
CA TYR A 37 4.98 -10.28 -4.13
C TYR A 37 4.13 -10.62 -5.35
N GLN A 38 3.28 -11.62 -5.25
CA GLN A 38 2.24 -11.92 -6.22
C GLN A 38 0.90 -11.40 -5.70
N ALA A 39 0.11 -10.77 -6.56
CA ALA A 39 -1.27 -10.48 -6.21
C ALA A 39 -2.08 -11.80 -6.23
N PRO A 40 -3.09 -11.93 -5.36
CA PRO A 40 -3.99 -13.08 -5.38
C PRO A 40 -4.84 -13.07 -6.66
N CYS A 41 -5.31 -14.24 -7.07
CA CYS A 41 -6.32 -14.32 -8.11
C CYS A 41 -7.65 -13.71 -7.63
N LYS A 42 -8.60 -13.51 -8.55
CA LYS A 42 -9.88 -12.85 -8.22
C LYS A 42 -10.67 -13.59 -7.13
N GLU A 43 -10.68 -14.91 -7.17
CA GLU A 43 -11.39 -15.76 -6.23
C GLU A 43 -10.78 -15.66 -4.84
N GLU A 44 -9.47 -15.76 -4.75
CA GLU A 44 -8.72 -15.61 -3.50
C GLU A 44 -8.88 -14.19 -2.92
N ALA A 45 -8.82 -13.17 -3.77
CA ALA A 45 -9.03 -11.78 -3.34
C ALA A 45 -10.43 -11.58 -2.74
N ARG A 46 -11.48 -12.13 -3.37
CA ARG A 46 -12.85 -12.09 -2.85
C ARG A 46 -12.97 -12.75 -1.48
N GLU A 47 -12.32 -13.89 -1.30
CA GLU A 47 -12.33 -14.60 -0.02
C GLU A 47 -11.59 -13.82 1.08
N ILE A 48 -10.44 -13.19 0.76
CA ILE A 48 -9.73 -12.33 1.69
C ILE A 48 -10.62 -11.15 2.11
N ILE A 49 -11.32 -10.51 1.16
CA ILE A 49 -12.25 -9.40 1.45
C ILE A 49 -13.42 -9.88 2.31
N ARG A 50 -13.98 -11.03 2.00
CA ARG A 50 -15.07 -11.61 2.79
C ARG A 50 -14.67 -11.80 4.24
N ARG A 51 -13.46 -12.33 4.49
CA ARG A 51 -12.91 -12.51 5.83
C ARG A 51 -12.56 -11.19 6.53
N ALA A 52 -12.27 -10.14 5.77
CA ALA A 52 -11.98 -8.82 6.34
C ALA A 52 -13.21 -8.12 6.92
N LYS A 53 -14.43 -8.52 6.53
CA LYS A 53 -15.67 -7.86 7.00
C LYS A 53 -15.84 -7.88 8.51
N GLU A 54 -15.60 -9.02 9.14
CA GLU A 54 -15.74 -9.18 10.60
C GLU A 54 -14.74 -8.29 11.37
N PRO A 55 -13.41 -8.32 11.10
CA PRO A 55 -12.47 -7.38 11.71
C PRO A 55 -12.81 -5.91 11.47
N ILE A 56 -13.32 -5.56 10.28
CA ILE A 56 -13.76 -4.17 9.98
C ILE A 56 -14.94 -3.79 10.87
N GLN A 57 -15.96 -4.65 10.98
CA GLN A 57 -17.12 -4.39 11.83
C GLN A 57 -16.70 -4.26 13.31
N HIS A 58 -15.79 -5.10 13.77
CA HIS A 58 -15.22 -5.00 15.12
C HIS A 58 -14.51 -3.65 15.32
N ALA A 59 -13.65 -3.25 14.37
CA ALA A 59 -12.99 -1.94 14.42
C ALA A 59 -14.00 -0.78 14.48
N CYS A 60 -15.05 -0.83 13.65
CA CYS A 60 -16.13 0.17 13.68
C CYS A 60 -16.82 0.23 15.04
N SER A 61 -17.08 -0.92 15.68
CA SER A 61 -17.71 -0.97 17.00
C SER A 61 -16.83 -0.37 18.09
N LEU A 62 -15.51 -0.59 18.04
CA LEU A 62 -14.57 0.02 18.98
C LEU A 62 -14.52 1.55 18.81
N ILE A 63 -14.44 2.02 17.56
CA ILE A 63 -14.43 3.46 17.23
C ILE A 63 -15.75 4.12 17.70
N GLY A 64 -16.91 3.54 17.33
CA GLY A 64 -18.22 4.06 17.72
C GLY A 64 -18.43 4.06 19.23
N GLY A 65 -17.90 3.06 19.93
CA GLY A 65 -17.92 2.95 21.39
C GLY A 65 -16.84 3.78 22.12
N LYS A 66 -16.01 4.54 21.39
CA LYS A 66 -14.84 5.27 21.92
C LYS A 66 -13.92 4.39 22.76
N LYS A 67 -13.76 3.13 22.38
CA LYS A 67 -12.90 2.15 23.05
C LYS A 67 -11.52 2.12 22.38
N GLU A 68 -10.51 1.74 23.15
CA GLU A 68 -9.16 1.54 22.62
C GLU A 68 -9.07 0.23 21.84
N PHE A 69 -8.19 0.19 20.84
CA PHE A 69 -7.83 -1.06 20.18
C PHE A 69 -6.92 -1.88 21.09
N PRO A 70 -7.01 -3.22 21.03
CA PRO A 70 -6.14 -4.09 21.83
C PRO A 70 -4.67 -3.81 21.53
N GLU A 71 -3.83 -3.82 22.56
CA GLU A 71 -2.40 -3.71 22.39
C GLU A 71 -1.85 -4.87 21.58
N GLN A 72 -0.99 -4.53 20.63
CA GLN A 72 -0.30 -5.54 19.82
C GLN A 72 1.05 -5.86 20.46
N GLU A 73 1.26 -7.13 20.78
CA GLU A 73 2.55 -7.62 21.24
C GLU A 73 3.60 -7.51 20.11
N SER A 74 4.66 -6.78 20.37
CA SER A 74 5.80 -6.74 19.46
C SER A 74 6.80 -7.84 19.80
N THR A 75 7.01 -8.77 18.88
CA THR A 75 8.04 -9.80 19.04
C THR A 75 9.43 -9.25 18.70
N LEU A 76 10.49 -9.89 19.22
CA LEU A 76 11.88 -9.54 18.85
C LEU A 76 12.11 -9.60 17.34
N ALA A 77 11.45 -10.55 16.64
CA ALA A 77 11.50 -10.64 15.18
C ALA A 77 10.90 -9.38 14.51
N ASN A 78 9.83 -8.79 15.09
CA ASN A 78 9.23 -7.55 14.59
C ASN A 78 10.16 -6.36 14.79
N VAL A 79 10.89 -6.31 15.89
CA VAL A 79 11.88 -5.25 16.17
C VAL A 79 13.01 -5.29 15.14
N LEU A 80 13.56 -6.46 14.84
CA LEU A 80 14.62 -6.63 13.85
C LEU A 80 14.15 -6.31 12.43
N LYS A 81 12.97 -6.82 12.02
CA LYS A 81 12.43 -6.59 10.67
C LYS A 81 12.02 -5.14 10.43
N SER A 82 11.43 -4.48 11.41
CA SER A 82 10.89 -3.11 11.26
C SER A 82 11.86 -2.01 11.65
N GLY A 83 13.00 -2.35 12.28
CA GLY A 83 14.03 -1.38 12.64
C GLY A 83 15.03 -1.20 11.50
N MET A 84 16.17 -1.88 11.59
CA MET A 84 17.32 -1.70 10.68
C MET A 84 16.97 -1.93 9.20
N VAL A 85 16.08 -2.92 8.90
CA VAL A 85 15.68 -3.21 7.52
C VAL A 85 14.89 -2.05 6.92
N ASN A 86 14.03 -1.39 7.70
CA ASN A 86 13.17 -0.32 7.21
C ASN A 86 13.96 0.96 6.88
N ASP A 87 14.92 1.31 7.73
CA ASP A 87 15.76 2.50 7.54
C ASP A 87 16.64 2.39 6.29
N LEU A 88 17.05 1.18 5.93
CA LEU A 88 17.85 0.92 4.74
C LEU A 88 16.98 0.69 3.49
N PHE A 89 15.79 0.10 3.65
CA PHE A 89 14.90 -0.23 2.55
C PHE A 89 14.37 1.02 1.82
N TYR A 90 13.92 2.03 2.58
CA TYR A 90 13.32 3.22 2.01
C TYR A 90 14.26 3.96 1.04
N PRO A 91 15.47 4.39 1.44
CA PRO A 91 16.35 5.13 0.53
C PRO A 91 16.87 4.31 -0.65
N LEU A 92 16.99 2.98 -0.50
CA LEU A 92 17.57 2.12 -1.54
C LEU A 92 16.53 1.57 -2.52
N PHE A 93 15.32 1.30 -2.07
CA PHE A 93 14.32 0.57 -2.87
C PHE A 93 13.08 1.39 -3.21
N VAL A 94 12.69 2.37 -2.38
CA VAL A 94 11.49 3.18 -2.63
C VAL A 94 11.84 4.35 -3.54
N THR A 95 11.60 4.17 -4.84
CA THR A 95 11.94 5.17 -5.85
C THR A 95 10.96 5.13 -7.02
N ALA A 96 10.73 6.29 -7.64
CA ALA A 96 10.00 6.37 -8.90
C ALA A 96 10.84 5.93 -10.11
N LYS A 97 12.17 5.85 -9.96
CA LYS A 97 13.07 5.44 -11.04
C LYS A 97 12.79 4.00 -11.46
N GLY A 98 12.32 3.81 -12.65
CA GLY A 98 11.98 2.47 -13.18
C GLY A 98 10.50 2.28 -13.48
N TYR A 99 9.63 3.22 -13.11
CA TYR A 99 8.26 3.25 -13.65
C TYR A 99 8.30 3.71 -15.11
N HIS A 100 7.55 3.02 -15.93
CA HIS A 100 7.40 3.32 -17.35
C HIS A 100 6.06 2.78 -17.87
N THR A 101 5.72 3.17 -19.09
CA THR A 101 4.57 2.60 -19.80
C THR A 101 5.05 1.75 -20.97
N THR A 102 4.29 0.70 -21.27
CA THR A 102 4.41 -0.07 -22.49
C THR A 102 3.64 0.59 -23.63
N SER A 103 3.76 0.06 -24.85
CA SER A 103 2.98 0.50 -26.02
C SER A 103 1.47 0.33 -25.86
N ALA A 104 1.01 -0.44 -24.88
CA ALA A 104 -0.41 -0.57 -24.54
C ALA A 104 -1.01 0.67 -23.84
N CYS A 105 -0.20 1.70 -23.54
CA CYS A 105 -0.70 2.90 -22.87
C CYS A 105 -1.66 3.69 -23.77
N ILE A 106 -2.88 3.89 -23.29
CA ILE A 106 -3.93 4.65 -24.00
C ILE A 106 -3.97 6.15 -23.61
N GLY A 107 -3.06 6.61 -22.75
CA GLY A 107 -2.99 8.02 -22.34
C GLY A 107 -4.17 8.52 -21.50
N CYS A 108 -4.90 7.65 -20.82
CA CYS A 108 -6.14 7.99 -20.10
C CYS A 108 -5.94 8.83 -18.81
N GLY A 109 -4.72 9.01 -18.33
CA GLY A 109 -4.42 9.79 -17.12
C GLY A 109 -4.82 9.13 -15.79
N LYS A 110 -5.43 7.93 -15.77
CA LYS A 110 -5.89 7.29 -14.53
C LYS A 110 -4.75 7.07 -13.52
N CYS A 111 -3.54 6.75 -13.99
CA CYS A 111 -2.37 6.61 -13.13
C CYS A 111 -2.01 7.91 -12.39
N ALA A 112 -2.16 9.06 -13.03
CA ALA A 112 -1.95 10.36 -12.40
C ALA A 112 -3.04 10.66 -11.37
N ALA A 113 -4.30 10.42 -11.72
CA ALA A 113 -5.45 10.62 -10.82
C ALA A 113 -5.41 9.71 -9.58
N LEU A 114 -4.87 8.50 -9.70
CA LEU A 114 -4.74 7.54 -8.60
C LEU A 114 -3.51 7.79 -7.70
N CYS A 115 -2.60 8.69 -8.07
CA CYS A 115 -1.39 8.89 -7.29
C CYS A 115 -1.68 9.67 -6.00
N PRO A 116 -1.54 9.07 -4.80
CA PRO A 116 -1.87 9.75 -3.55
C PRO A 116 -0.94 10.91 -3.21
N LEU A 117 0.21 10.99 -3.88
CA LEU A 117 1.19 12.07 -3.71
C LEU A 117 1.19 13.05 -4.87
N ASN A 118 0.27 12.94 -5.83
CA ASN A 118 0.25 13.76 -7.05
C ASN A 118 1.61 13.77 -7.79
N ASN A 119 2.35 12.66 -7.69
CA ASN A 119 3.72 12.53 -8.20
C ASN A 119 3.78 12.15 -9.69
N ILE A 120 2.63 12.05 -10.35
CA ILE A 120 2.54 11.68 -11.77
C ILE A 120 1.83 12.81 -12.49
N ARG A 121 2.50 13.39 -13.49
CA ARG A 121 1.89 14.36 -14.40
C ARG A 121 1.76 13.76 -15.79
N MET A 122 0.82 14.27 -16.57
CA MET A 122 0.67 13.89 -17.95
C MET A 122 1.41 14.89 -18.85
N GLU A 123 2.31 14.40 -19.67
CA GLU A 123 2.95 15.19 -20.74
C GLU A 123 2.40 14.68 -22.09
N GLY A 124 1.45 15.42 -22.65
CA GLY A 124 0.62 14.91 -23.75
C GLY A 124 -0.18 13.67 -23.30
N LYS A 125 0.05 12.55 -23.97
CA LYS A 125 -0.61 11.25 -23.64
C LYS A 125 0.28 10.33 -22.81
N GLN A 126 1.41 10.80 -22.30
CA GLN A 126 2.36 9.96 -21.56
C GLN A 126 2.44 10.40 -20.09
N PRO A 127 2.36 9.48 -19.13
CA PRO A 127 2.61 9.78 -17.72
C PRO A 127 4.10 9.91 -17.44
N VAL A 128 4.47 10.91 -16.67
CA VAL A 128 5.82 11.16 -16.19
C VAL A 128 5.82 11.16 -14.67
N TRP A 129 6.68 10.33 -14.08
CA TRP A 129 6.82 10.19 -12.61
C TRP A 129 7.86 11.17 -12.08
N GLY A 130 7.50 11.90 -11.03
CA GLY A 130 8.42 12.71 -10.25
C GLY A 130 9.23 11.88 -9.23
N ASN A 131 9.81 12.56 -8.23
CA ASN A 131 10.69 11.93 -7.24
C ASN A 131 9.97 11.49 -5.94
N GLU A 132 8.73 11.94 -5.71
CA GLU A 132 7.94 11.71 -4.49
C GLU A 132 7.11 10.42 -4.58
N CYS A 133 7.76 9.26 -4.70
CA CYS A 133 7.07 7.98 -4.86
C CYS A 133 7.21 7.11 -3.62
N THR A 134 6.09 6.61 -3.09
CA THR A 134 6.05 5.64 -1.98
C THR A 134 5.90 4.19 -2.43
N GLN A 135 5.92 3.93 -3.73
CA GLN A 135 5.71 2.60 -4.32
C GLN A 135 4.41 1.91 -3.88
N CYS A 136 3.33 2.66 -3.72
CA CYS A 136 2.02 2.12 -3.33
C CYS A 136 1.35 1.24 -4.40
N MET A 137 1.93 1.12 -5.59
CA MET A 137 1.45 0.34 -6.75
C MET A 137 0.09 0.79 -7.33
N ALA A 138 -0.54 1.84 -6.83
CA ALA A 138 -1.86 2.28 -7.30
C ALA A 138 -1.90 2.55 -8.81
N CYS A 139 -0.86 3.21 -9.35
CA CYS A 139 -0.75 3.50 -10.79
C CYS A 139 -0.62 2.23 -11.65
N ILE A 140 0.03 1.17 -11.15
CA ILE A 140 0.18 -0.12 -11.86
C ILE A 140 -1.11 -0.92 -11.74
N CYS A 141 -1.58 -1.15 -10.51
CA CYS A 141 -2.73 -2.00 -10.25
C CYS A 141 -4.04 -1.42 -10.79
N GLY A 142 -4.20 -0.09 -10.76
CA GLY A 142 -5.38 0.61 -11.28
C GLY A 142 -5.32 0.94 -12.77
N CYS A 143 -4.27 0.55 -13.51
CA CYS A 143 -4.17 0.83 -14.93
C CYS A 143 -5.12 -0.06 -15.75
N PRO A 144 -6.15 0.49 -16.45
CA PRO A 144 -7.12 -0.31 -17.18
C PRO A 144 -6.49 -1.06 -18.36
N ALA A 145 -5.46 -0.48 -18.98
CA ALA A 145 -4.73 -1.09 -20.09
C ALA A 145 -3.57 -1.99 -19.63
N LYS A 146 -3.36 -2.15 -18.30
CA LYS A 146 -2.21 -2.86 -17.71
C LYS A 146 -0.85 -2.40 -18.28
N ALA A 147 -0.76 -1.15 -18.71
CA ALA A 147 0.38 -0.60 -19.44
C ALA A 147 1.48 -0.02 -18.54
N VAL A 148 1.19 0.28 -17.27
CA VAL A 148 2.19 0.79 -16.34
C VAL A 148 2.99 -0.37 -15.75
N GLU A 149 4.31 -0.27 -15.78
CA GLU A 149 5.24 -1.28 -15.26
C GLU A 149 6.31 -0.65 -14.36
N TYR A 150 6.87 -1.46 -13.47
CA TYR A 150 8.03 -1.10 -12.67
C TYR A 150 9.21 -2.01 -12.98
N ARG A 151 10.21 -1.48 -13.72
CA ARG A 151 11.36 -2.25 -14.23
C ARG A 151 10.84 -3.51 -14.94
N LYS A 152 11.50 -4.66 -14.75
CA LYS A 152 11.06 -5.99 -15.19
C LYS A 152 10.28 -6.76 -14.12
N LYS A 153 10.03 -6.14 -12.95
CA LYS A 153 9.53 -6.86 -11.76
C LYS A 153 8.01 -7.10 -11.78
N THR A 154 7.27 -6.30 -12.52
CA THR A 154 5.79 -6.36 -12.54
C THR A 154 5.23 -6.95 -13.84
N HIS A 155 6.10 -7.17 -14.82
CA HIS A 155 5.71 -7.71 -16.11
C HIS A 155 5.08 -9.10 -15.98
N GLY A 156 3.91 -9.26 -16.60
CA GLY A 156 3.17 -10.54 -16.60
C GLY A 156 2.54 -10.91 -15.25
N LYS A 157 2.66 -10.08 -14.21
CA LYS A 157 2.04 -10.37 -12.92
C LYS A 157 0.56 -9.99 -12.90
N GLU A 158 -0.22 -10.74 -12.11
CA GLU A 158 -1.57 -10.36 -11.77
C GLU A 158 -1.59 -9.02 -11.03
N ARG A 159 -2.68 -8.28 -11.20
CA ARG A 159 -2.87 -6.96 -10.61
C ARG A 159 -4.19 -6.94 -9.88
N TYR A 160 -4.14 -6.62 -8.62
CA TYR A 160 -5.33 -6.44 -7.81
C TYR A 160 -5.58 -4.95 -7.58
N TYR A 161 -6.79 -4.53 -7.87
CA TYR A 161 -7.32 -3.22 -7.56
C TYR A 161 -8.76 -3.36 -7.05
N LEU A 162 -9.04 -2.81 -5.86
CA LEU A 162 -10.40 -2.80 -5.32
C LEU A 162 -11.17 -1.69 -6.05
N GLU A 163 -12.13 -2.11 -6.86
CA GLU A 163 -13.11 -1.19 -7.44
C GLU A 163 -14.22 -0.95 -6.41
N GLY A 164 -14.51 0.33 -6.13
CA GLY A 164 -15.56 0.75 -5.20
C GLY A 164 -16.95 0.55 -5.79
#